data_7dff296200640fcbdcb0a3f187e8d112
#
_entry.id   7dff296200640fcbdcb0a3f187e8d112
#
_cell.length_a   1.000
_cell.length_b   1.000
_cell.length_c   1.000
_cell.angle_alpha   90.00
_cell.angle_beta   90.00
_cell.angle_gamma   90.00
#
_symmetry.space_group_name_H-M   'P 1'
#
loop_
_entity.id
_entity.type
_entity.pdbx_description
1 polymer ?
#
loop_
_entity_poly.entity_id
_entity_poly.type
_entity_poly.pdbx_seq_one_letter_code
_entity_poly.pdbx_strand_id
1 'polypeptide(L)'
;MRFVKFCPWPVCVLLSLPFFVIQGLTADDAGFATLPITALTQSIPSEPVQPLTGSQFAQSISNMDSRQREQAILKEILGGNLPGFLRNLVPVELKYQSPGGKTLTATVFVMPEYLAIGSNEDFLRIPMNLYTAAAVASRLGFVLPTRKIVDAIYRQSAFHLSPEPMMPGPQMNSTEYYRIHNQKIDEQSRALGFTPGALVSGHKKDIVVTSLLDRNPGRIAIYGWHRLSGAPIQPLSTVHGACYADYSHGIRLVSETVVVDGRARSVYDVLQDPALAGVLSDEGPISNLRGLMTRTAGDPPCGEPAPRPTF
;
A
#
# COMPACT_ATOMS: atom_id res chain seq x y z
N MET A 1 26.76 68.60 44.90
CA MET A 1 25.83 67.50 44.66
C MET A 1 25.66 67.35 43.16
N ARG A 2 26.28 66.33 42.53
CA ARG A 2 26.20 66.07 41.07
C ARG A 2 25.43 64.79 40.90
N PHE A 3 24.29 64.88 40.21
CA PHE A 3 23.51 63.73 39.80
C PHE A 3 24.11 63.16 38.54
N VAL A 4 24.48 61.89 38.60
CA VAL A 4 24.88 61.08 37.43
C VAL A 4 23.63 60.39 36.85
N LYS A 5 23.33 60.65 35.57
CA LYS A 5 22.28 59.99 34.83
C LYS A 5 22.82 58.68 34.29
N PHE A 6 22.17 57.57 34.68
CA PHE A 6 22.36 56.26 34.03
C PHE A 6 21.49 56.15 32.75
N CYS A 7 22.12 55.77 31.66
CA CYS A 7 21.47 55.45 30.40
C CYS A 7 21.33 53.93 30.31
N PRO A 8 20.16 53.35 30.01
CA PRO A 8 20.04 51.90 29.78
C PRO A 8 20.32 51.56 28.32
N TRP A 9 21.20 50.60 28.09
CA TRP A 9 21.49 50.00 26.81
C TRP A 9 20.37 49.05 26.42
N PRO A 10 20.00 48.96 25.10
CA PRO A 10 19.08 47.94 24.59
C PRO A 10 19.80 46.60 24.41
N VAL A 11 19.23 45.57 25.01
CA VAL A 11 19.64 44.16 24.79
C VAL A 11 19.21 43.75 23.39
N CYS A 12 20.17 43.59 22.48
CA CYS A 12 19.94 42.89 21.21
C CYS A 12 19.83 41.39 21.45
N VAL A 13 18.62 40.85 21.36
CA VAL A 13 18.38 39.40 21.29
C VAL A 13 18.71 38.95 19.89
N LEU A 14 19.86 38.29 19.70
CA LEU A 14 20.22 37.57 18.52
C LEU A 14 19.44 36.24 18.48
N LEU A 15 18.41 36.18 17.66
CA LEU A 15 17.75 34.93 17.28
C LEU A 15 18.70 34.14 16.37
N SER A 16 19.35 33.13 16.94
CA SER A 16 20.10 32.12 16.19
C SER A 16 19.13 31.13 15.57
N LEU A 17 18.92 31.23 14.25
CA LEU A 17 18.30 30.20 13.46
C LEU A 17 19.26 28.99 13.39
N PRO A 18 18.80 27.75 13.62
CA PRO A 18 19.64 26.61 13.39
C PRO A 18 19.88 26.44 11.88
N PHE A 19 21.13 26.60 11.47
CA PHE A 19 21.61 26.15 10.18
C PHE A 19 21.53 24.62 10.14
N PHE A 20 20.59 24.06 9.39
CA PHE A 20 20.65 22.66 9.01
C PHE A 20 21.77 22.52 7.97
N VAL A 21 22.91 22.02 8.42
CA VAL A 21 23.97 21.55 7.54
C VAL A 21 23.49 20.24 6.92
N ILE A 22 23.08 20.27 5.66
CA ILE A 22 22.96 19.07 4.85
C ILE A 22 24.38 18.57 4.61
N GLN A 23 24.83 17.60 5.41
CA GLN A 23 26.05 16.89 5.12
C GLN A 23 25.83 16.09 3.85
N GLY A 24 26.53 16.49 2.78
CA GLY A 24 26.62 15.74 1.55
C GLY A 24 27.20 14.36 1.82
N LEU A 25 26.51 13.31 1.46
CA LEU A 25 27.02 11.95 1.43
C LEU A 25 28.14 11.90 0.37
N THR A 26 29.37 11.86 0.82
CA THR A 26 30.53 11.47 -0.03
C THR A 26 30.42 9.97 -0.27
N ALA A 27 30.48 9.57 -1.53
CA ALA A 27 30.60 8.18 -1.92
C ALA A 27 32.03 7.71 -1.56
N ASP A 28 32.15 6.90 -0.49
CA ASP A 28 33.17 5.88 -0.37
C ASP A 28 32.87 4.98 0.85
N ASP A 29 33.13 3.69 0.62
CA ASP A 29 33.10 2.56 1.54
C ASP A 29 31.76 1.87 1.84
N ALA A 30 31.84 0.56 1.59
CA ALA A 30 30.89 -0.53 1.78
C ALA A 30 30.22 -0.58 3.17
N GLY A 31 29.41 0.41 3.46
CA GLY A 31 28.49 0.42 4.59
C GLY A 31 27.08 0.15 4.07
N PHE A 32 26.48 -0.97 4.46
CA PHE A 32 25.05 -1.21 4.31
C PHE A 32 24.31 -0.03 4.98
N ALA A 33 23.88 0.96 4.20
CA ALA A 33 23.00 2.00 4.71
C ALA A 33 21.67 1.33 5.06
N THR A 34 21.52 0.95 6.31
CA THR A 34 20.23 0.55 6.88
C THR A 34 19.34 1.78 6.83
N LEU A 35 18.44 1.82 5.81
CA LEU A 35 17.41 2.83 5.75
C LEU A 35 16.55 2.68 7.01
N PRO A 36 16.39 3.71 7.84
CA PRO A 36 15.50 3.61 8.97
C PRO A 36 14.06 3.43 8.42
N ILE A 37 13.40 2.34 8.81
CA ILE A 37 12.03 2.01 8.35
C ILE A 37 11.08 3.17 8.62
N THR A 38 11.29 3.93 9.69
CA THR A 38 10.55 5.15 10.01
C THR A 38 10.61 6.22 8.91
N ALA A 39 11.69 6.29 8.13
CA ALA A 39 11.76 7.22 7.00
C ALA A 39 10.83 6.81 5.86
N LEU A 40 10.51 5.52 5.72
CA LEU A 40 9.66 4.99 4.65
C LEU A 40 8.16 5.23 4.91
N THR A 41 7.77 5.59 6.12
CA THR A 41 6.37 5.80 6.51
C THR A 41 6.06 7.26 6.87
N GLN A 42 6.99 8.17 6.66
CA GLN A 42 6.83 9.61 7.00
C GLN A 42 5.67 10.27 6.26
N SER A 43 5.30 9.78 5.08
CA SER A 43 4.17 10.29 4.30
C SER A 43 2.81 9.83 4.80
N ILE A 44 2.76 8.86 5.72
CA ILE A 44 1.51 8.43 6.34
C ILE A 44 1.15 9.45 7.43
N PRO A 45 0.03 10.17 7.32
CA PRO A 45 -0.36 11.15 8.32
C PRO A 45 -0.50 10.51 9.71
N SER A 46 -0.29 11.28 10.76
CA SER A 46 -0.56 10.83 12.12
C SER A 46 -2.03 10.43 12.29
N GLU A 47 -2.31 9.54 13.22
CA GLU A 47 -3.66 9.16 13.57
C GLU A 47 -4.49 10.39 14.00
N PRO A 48 -5.75 10.53 13.52
CA PRO A 48 -6.61 11.63 13.95
C PRO A 48 -6.95 11.54 15.44
N VAL A 49 -7.34 12.67 16.03
CA VAL A 49 -7.66 12.76 17.48
C VAL A 49 -8.82 11.84 17.89
N GLN A 50 -9.79 11.63 17.00
CA GLN A 50 -10.95 10.77 17.21
C GLN A 50 -11.20 9.93 15.94
N PRO A 51 -10.39 8.89 15.70
CA PRO A 51 -10.56 8.04 14.54
C PRO A 51 -11.83 7.18 14.68
N LEU A 52 -12.51 6.95 13.55
CA LEU A 52 -13.56 5.94 13.52
C LEU A 52 -12.93 4.56 13.67
N THR A 53 -13.55 3.68 14.45
CA THR A 53 -13.18 2.26 14.43
C THR A 53 -13.61 1.61 13.11
N GLY A 54 -13.10 0.41 12.80
CA GLY A 54 -13.48 -0.33 11.60
C GLY A 54 -14.99 -0.58 11.51
N SER A 55 -15.61 -0.94 12.62
CA SER A 55 -17.06 -1.16 12.73
C SER A 55 -17.85 0.12 12.54
N GLN A 56 -17.42 1.24 13.12
CA GLN A 56 -18.05 2.56 12.94
C GLN A 56 -17.92 3.04 11.50
N PHE A 57 -16.75 2.85 10.89
CA PHE A 57 -16.55 3.18 9.48
C PHE A 57 -17.45 2.35 8.57
N ALA A 58 -17.51 1.02 8.77
CA ALA A 58 -18.41 0.14 8.02
C ALA A 58 -19.87 0.62 8.09
N GLN A 59 -20.33 1.02 9.29
CA GLN A 59 -21.67 1.55 9.49
C GLN A 59 -21.87 2.85 8.72
N SER A 60 -20.90 3.78 8.75
CA SER A 60 -21.00 5.09 8.09
C SER A 60 -21.16 5.00 6.58
N ILE A 61 -20.56 3.97 5.95
CA ILE A 61 -20.58 3.75 4.49
C ILE A 61 -21.65 2.76 4.03
N SER A 62 -22.49 2.24 4.93
CA SER A 62 -23.42 1.13 4.64
C SER A 62 -24.45 1.46 3.55
N ASN A 63 -24.90 2.72 3.50
CA ASN A 63 -25.90 3.21 2.55
C ASN A 63 -25.31 4.06 1.42
N MET A 64 -23.99 4.16 1.34
CA MET A 64 -23.32 4.92 0.29
C MET A 64 -23.29 4.13 -1.02
N ASP A 65 -23.45 4.83 -2.13
CA ASP A 65 -23.12 4.28 -3.43
C ASP A 65 -21.61 4.02 -3.56
N SER A 66 -21.19 3.36 -4.63
CA SER A 66 -19.77 3.00 -4.82
C SER A 66 -18.86 4.24 -4.87
N ARG A 67 -19.29 5.33 -5.49
CA ARG A 67 -18.50 6.57 -5.61
C ARG A 67 -18.34 7.27 -4.25
N GLN A 68 -19.44 7.42 -3.53
CA GLN A 68 -19.43 8.01 -2.19
C GLN A 68 -18.55 7.19 -1.23
N ARG A 69 -18.66 5.87 -1.32
CA ARG A 69 -17.84 4.95 -0.51
C ARG A 69 -16.35 5.09 -0.81
N GLU A 70 -15.94 5.11 -2.08
CA GLU A 70 -14.54 5.31 -2.46
C GLU A 70 -13.99 6.66 -1.99
N GLN A 71 -14.79 7.72 -2.04
CA GLN A 71 -14.41 9.03 -1.49
C GLN A 71 -14.24 9.00 0.03
N ALA A 72 -15.14 8.32 0.74
CA ALA A 72 -15.04 8.14 2.19
C ALA A 72 -13.80 7.34 2.57
N ILE A 73 -13.51 6.24 1.87
CA ILE A 73 -12.29 5.43 2.04
C ILE A 73 -11.04 6.29 1.86
N LEU A 74 -10.97 7.03 0.76
CA LEU A 74 -9.83 7.90 0.45
C LEU A 74 -9.61 8.95 1.55
N LYS A 75 -10.69 9.57 2.02
CA LYS A 75 -10.66 10.58 3.08
C LYS A 75 -10.09 10.01 4.38
N GLU A 76 -10.61 8.88 4.85
CA GLU A 76 -10.17 8.27 6.12
C GLU A 76 -8.69 7.85 6.06
N ILE A 77 -8.28 7.18 4.98
CA ILE A 77 -6.90 6.71 4.82
C ILE A 77 -5.93 7.90 4.75
N LEU A 78 -6.23 8.91 3.93
CA LEU A 78 -5.39 10.10 3.81
C LEU A 78 -5.47 11.02 5.04
N GLY A 79 -6.49 10.87 5.88
CA GLY A 79 -6.58 11.45 7.21
C GLY A 79 -5.78 10.72 8.27
N GLY A 80 -5.14 9.60 7.94
CA GLY A 80 -4.33 8.81 8.87
C GLY A 80 -5.10 7.80 9.71
N ASN A 81 -6.40 7.58 9.45
CA ASN A 81 -7.21 6.58 10.16
C ASN A 81 -6.85 5.16 9.69
N LEU A 82 -5.71 4.68 10.15
CA LEU A 82 -5.15 3.37 9.85
C LEU A 82 -4.71 2.68 11.15
N PRO A 83 -4.91 1.37 11.29
CA PRO A 83 -4.31 0.62 12.38
C PRO A 83 -2.82 0.91 12.51
N GLY A 84 -2.38 1.23 13.73
CA GLY A 84 -1.00 1.65 14.00
C GLY A 84 0.05 0.65 13.54
N PHE A 85 -0.27 -0.66 13.60
CA PHE A 85 0.64 -1.73 13.16
C PHE A 85 0.94 -1.68 11.64
N LEU A 86 0.10 -1.08 10.79
CA LEU A 86 0.36 -0.93 9.36
C LEU A 86 1.54 0.00 9.06
N ARG A 87 1.92 0.83 10.02
CA ARG A 87 3.09 1.73 9.92
C ARG A 87 4.42 1.00 10.10
N ASN A 88 4.41 -0.25 10.60
CA ASN A 88 5.59 -1.06 10.84
C ASN A 88 5.86 -1.95 9.61
N LEU A 89 6.54 -1.39 8.62
CA LEU A 89 6.83 -2.13 7.39
C LEU A 89 7.71 -3.35 7.65
N VAL A 90 7.44 -4.43 6.95
CA VAL A 90 8.18 -5.69 7.02
C VAL A 90 9.07 -5.81 5.79
N PRO A 91 10.38 -6.09 5.93
CA PRO A 91 11.25 -6.38 4.81
C PRO A 91 10.92 -7.74 4.19
N VAL A 92 10.85 -7.78 2.86
CA VAL A 92 10.64 -8.99 2.06
C VAL A 92 11.73 -9.10 1.03
N GLU A 93 12.46 -10.21 1.03
CA GLU A 93 13.60 -10.44 0.16
C GLU A 93 13.17 -11.09 -1.16
N LEU A 94 13.76 -10.61 -2.25
CA LEU A 94 13.64 -11.20 -3.58
C LEU A 94 15.01 -11.49 -4.15
N LYS A 95 15.09 -12.58 -4.94
CA LYS A 95 16.31 -12.94 -5.70
C LYS A 95 15.95 -13.17 -7.15
N TYR A 96 16.85 -12.78 -8.03
CA TYR A 96 16.71 -12.97 -9.46
C TYR A 96 18.05 -13.30 -10.09
N GLN A 97 18.07 -14.36 -10.88
CA GLN A 97 19.24 -14.68 -11.70
C GLN A 97 19.05 -14.13 -13.10
N SER A 98 19.86 -13.15 -13.47
CA SER A 98 19.79 -12.53 -14.79
C SER A 98 20.25 -13.52 -15.87
N PRO A 99 19.84 -13.35 -17.13
CA PRO A 99 20.32 -14.18 -18.24
C PRO A 99 21.83 -14.22 -18.40
N GLY A 100 22.52 -13.15 -17.94
CA GLY A 100 24.00 -13.07 -17.92
C GLY A 100 24.67 -13.77 -16.72
N GLY A 101 23.91 -14.55 -15.92
CA GLY A 101 24.44 -15.32 -14.79
C GLY A 101 24.64 -14.51 -13.50
N LYS A 102 24.41 -13.18 -13.51
CA LYS A 102 24.49 -12.35 -12.31
C LYS A 102 23.25 -12.57 -11.43
N THR A 103 23.46 -12.85 -10.13
CA THR A 103 22.38 -12.85 -9.15
C THR A 103 22.16 -11.42 -8.64
N LEU A 104 20.93 -10.94 -8.73
CA LEU A 104 20.47 -9.70 -8.12
C LEU A 104 19.66 -10.03 -6.87
N THR A 105 19.82 -9.21 -5.83
CA THR A 105 19.01 -9.29 -4.61
C THR A 105 18.24 -7.98 -4.44
N ALA A 106 17.00 -8.08 -3.94
CA ALA A 106 16.22 -6.91 -3.58
C ALA A 106 15.53 -7.12 -2.25
N THR A 107 15.42 -6.05 -1.47
CA THR A 107 14.57 -6.00 -0.26
C THR A 107 13.53 -4.94 -0.49
N VAL A 108 12.26 -5.34 -0.56
CA VAL A 108 11.10 -4.45 -0.55
C VAL A 108 10.55 -4.33 0.86
N PHE A 109 9.95 -3.20 1.19
CA PHE A 109 9.33 -2.95 2.49
C PHE A 109 7.82 -2.87 2.32
N VAL A 110 7.09 -3.75 2.98
CA VAL A 110 5.65 -3.93 2.75
C VAL A 110 4.86 -3.72 4.04
N MET A 111 3.62 -3.22 3.94
CA MET A 111 2.72 -3.25 5.08
C MET A 111 2.49 -4.70 5.52
N PRO A 112 2.45 -5.00 6.84
CA PRO A 112 2.31 -6.38 7.35
C PRO A 112 0.97 -7.02 6.99
N GLU A 113 -0.06 -6.21 6.79
CA GLU A 113 -1.42 -6.62 6.45
C GLU A 113 -1.94 -5.79 5.27
N TYR A 114 -3.06 -6.18 4.70
CA TYR A 114 -3.79 -5.37 3.72
C TYR A 114 -4.29 -4.07 4.35
N LEU A 115 -4.33 -3.02 3.53
CA LEU A 115 -4.79 -1.71 3.95
C LEU A 115 -6.17 -1.80 4.60
N ALA A 116 -6.28 -1.17 5.76
CA ALA A 116 -7.45 -1.22 6.61
C ALA A 116 -7.73 0.16 7.21
N ILE A 117 -8.98 0.39 7.62
CA ILE A 117 -9.45 1.58 8.33
C ILE A 117 -9.85 1.17 9.74
N GLY A 118 -9.45 1.95 10.75
CA GLY A 118 -9.81 1.73 12.15
C GLY A 118 -8.62 1.63 13.08
N SER A 119 -8.85 1.12 14.29
CA SER A 119 -7.83 0.93 15.33
C SER A 119 -7.10 -0.42 15.21
N ASN A 120 -6.15 -0.68 16.08
CA ASN A 120 -5.48 -2.00 16.14
C ASN A 120 -6.43 -3.13 16.57
N GLU A 121 -7.47 -2.81 17.32
CA GLU A 121 -8.43 -3.76 17.91
C GLU A 121 -9.67 -3.96 17.04
N ASP A 122 -10.09 -2.90 16.32
CA ASP A 122 -11.28 -2.91 15.47
C ASP A 122 -10.97 -2.20 14.15
N PHE A 123 -10.64 -2.97 13.13
CA PHE A 123 -10.33 -2.49 11.79
C PHE A 123 -11.05 -3.28 10.70
N LEU A 124 -11.37 -2.60 9.62
CA LEU A 124 -11.94 -3.18 8.41
C LEU A 124 -10.88 -3.18 7.31
N ARG A 125 -10.40 -4.37 6.89
CA ARG A 125 -9.61 -4.52 5.65
C ARG A 125 -10.47 -4.07 4.50
N ILE A 126 -10.16 -2.91 3.95
CA ILE A 126 -11.08 -2.21 3.07
C ILE A 126 -10.77 -2.48 1.59
N PRO A 127 -11.66 -3.17 0.85
CA PRO A 127 -11.57 -3.24 -0.59
C PRO A 127 -11.83 -1.87 -1.21
N MET A 128 -11.08 -1.56 -2.27
CA MET A 128 -11.30 -0.35 -3.05
C MET A 128 -10.98 -0.60 -4.52
N ASN A 129 -11.43 0.28 -5.39
CA ASN A 129 -11.13 0.21 -6.81
C ASN A 129 -9.69 0.64 -7.12
N LEU A 130 -9.25 0.42 -8.38
CA LEU A 130 -7.87 0.74 -8.78
C LEU A 130 -7.54 2.23 -8.63
N TYR A 131 -8.48 3.12 -8.92
CA TYR A 131 -8.25 4.57 -8.84
C TYR A 131 -7.98 5.03 -7.41
N THR A 132 -8.80 4.57 -6.47
CA THR A 132 -8.62 4.86 -5.04
C THR A 132 -7.32 4.23 -4.52
N ALA A 133 -7.05 2.96 -4.86
CA ALA A 133 -5.82 2.27 -4.46
C ALA A 133 -4.56 2.97 -4.96
N ALA A 134 -4.55 3.41 -6.22
CA ALA A 134 -3.45 4.16 -6.81
C ALA A 134 -3.26 5.55 -6.19
N ALA A 135 -4.39 6.25 -5.91
CA ALA A 135 -4.35 7.55 -5.26
C ALA A 135 -3.78 7.47 -3.84
N VAL A 136 -4.20 6.46 -3.06
CA VAL A 136 -3.67 6.19 -1.72
C VAL A 136 -2.18 5.87 -1.80
N ALA A 137 -1.79 4.90 -2.63
CA ALA A 137 -0.40 4.49 -2.77
C ALA A 137 0.50 5.68 -3.13
N SER A 138 0.15 6.43 -4.18
CA SER A 138 0.95 7.58 -4.64
C SER A 138 1.09 8.67 -3.58
N ARG A 139 0.00 9.01 -2.87
CA ARG A 139 0.02 10.10 -1.89
C ARG A 139 0.75 9.72 -0.59
N LEU A 140 0.80 8.44 -0.27
CA LEU A 140 1.50 7.95 0.92
C LEU A 140 2.95 7.51 0.65
N GLY A 141 3.48 7.67 -0.59
CA GLY A 141 4.85 7.26 -0.95
C GLY A 141 5.01 5.75 -1.12
N PHE A 142 3.95 5.08 -1.57
CA PHE A 142 3.90 3.65 -1.80
C PHE A 142 3.56 3.32 -3.25
N VAL A 143 3.69 2.05 -3.59
CA VAL A 143 3.27 1.46 -4.86
C VAL A 143 2.43 0.21 -4.59
N LEU A 144 1.65 -0.22 -5.59
CA LEU A 144 1.00 -1.52 -5.59
C LEU A 144 2.02 -2.62 -5.98
N PRO A 145 1.91 -3.84 -5.43
CA PRO A 145 2.86 -4.91 -5.71
C PRO A 145 2.73 -5.43 -7.16
N THR A 146 3.79 -6.03 -7.66
CA THR A 146 3.72 -6.95 -8.79
C THR A 146 3.31 -8.34 -8.32
N ARG A 147 2.90 -9.23 -9.24
CA ARG A 147 2.65 -10.64 -8.93
C ARG A 147 3.83 -11.29 -8.22
N LYS A 148 5.06 -11.04 -8.68
CA LYS A 148 6.27 -11.58 -8.08
C LYS A 148 6.48 -11.13 -6.63
N ILE A 149 6.17 -9.87 -6.33
CA ILE A 149 6.22 -9.34 -4.95
C ILE A 149 5.15 -10.01 -4.09
N VAL A 150 3.93 -10.21 -4.60
CA VAL A 150 2.85 -10.94 -3.89
C VAL A 150 3.29 -12.37 -3.53
N ASP A 151 3.90 -13.09 -4.47
CA ASP A 151 4.41 -14.43 -4.20
C ASP A 151 5.55 -14.43 -3.17
N ALA A 152 6.42 -13.41 -3.20
CA ALA A 152 7.50 -13.27 -2.21
C ALA A 152 6.95 -12.96 -0.82
N ILE A 153 5.93 -12.10 -0.73
CA ILE A 153 5.20 -11.81 0.52
C ILE A 153 4.58 -13.10 1.05
N TYR A 154 3.87 -13.85 0.21
CA TYR A 154 3.26 -15.10 0.64
C TYR A 154 4.29 -16.07 1.22
N ARG A 155 5.38 -16.33 0.52
CA ARG A 155 6.44 -17.25 0.98
C ARG A 155 7.10 -16.85 2.29
N GLN A 156 7.15 -15.56 2.62
CA GLN A 156 7.84 -15.02 3.80
C GLN A 156 6.86 -14.59 4.90
N SER A 157 5.57 -14.77 4.70
CA SER A 157 4.55 -14.47 5.71
C SER A 157 4.69 -15.41 6.92
N ALA A 158 4.60 -14.82 8.11
CA ALA A 158 4.58 -15.57 9.36
C ALA A 158 3.24 -16.30 9.55
N PHE A 159 2.17 -15.74 8.99
CA PHE A 159 0.83 -16.32 9.04
C PHE A 159 0.23 -16.43 7.64
N HIS A 160 -0.32 -17.61 7.33
CA HIS A 160 -1.06 -17.88 6.12
C HIS A 160 -2.52 -18.11 6.45
N LEU A 161 -3.39 -17.25 5.95
CA LEU A 161 -4.84 -17.38 6.09
C LEU A 161 -5.42 -17.99 4.82
N SER A 162 -6.35 -18.91 4.98
CA SER A 162 -7.03 -19.53 3.85
C SER A 162 -7.94 -18.53 3.15
N PRO A 163 -8.11 -18.64 1.82
CA PRO A 163 -9.20 -17.99 1.13
C PRO A 163 -10.56 -18.38 1.68
N GLU A 164 -11.44 -17.39 1.84
CA GLU A 164 -12.84 -17.58 2.28
C GLU A 164 -13.81 -17.07 1.21
N PRO A 165 -13.98 -17.80 0.08
CA PRO A 165 -14.92 -17.40 -0.94
C PRO A 165 -16.36 -17.43 -0.40
N MET A 166 -17.10 -16.35 -0.67
CA MET A 166 -18.51 -16.26 -0.33
C MET A 166 -19.38 -16.44 -1.58
N MET A 167 -20.70 -16.63 -1.37
CA MET A 167 -21.65 -16.85 -2.46
C MET A 167 -21.55 -15.71 -3.49
N PRO A 168 -21.30 -16.04 -4.77
CA PRO A 168 -21.23 -15.02 -5.83
C PRO A 168 -22.61 -14.40 -6.09
N GLY A 169 -22.59 -13.13 -6.48
CA GLY A 169 -23.81 -12.38 -6.79
C GLY A 169 -23.61 -10.86 -6.75
N PRO A 170 -24.70 -10.09 -6.99
CA PRO A 170 -24.63 -8.63 -6.98
C PRO A 170 -24.15 -8.03 -5.66
N GLN A 171 -24.31 -8.76 -4.55
CA GLN A 171 -23.93 -8.32 -3.21
C GLN A 171 -22.41 -8.32 -2.96
N MET A 172 -21.60 -8.90 -3.85
CA MET A 172 -20.15 -9.03 -3.64
C MET A 172 -19.43 -7.69 -3.42
N ASN A 173 -19.99 -6.60 -3.94
CA ASN A 173 -19.46 -5.26 -3.81
C ASN A 173 -20.16 -4.42 -2.72
N SER A 174 -21.00 -5.04 -1.88
CA SER A 174 -21.69 -4.34 -0.79
C SER A 174 -20.78 -4.21 0.44
N THR A 175 -21.01 -3.16 1.23
CA THR A 175 -20.34 -2.95 2.52
C THR A 175 -20.61 -4.12 3.48
N GLU A 176 -21.81 -4.70 3.44
CA GLU A 176 -22.15 -5.84 4.28
C GLU A 176 -21.27 -7.07 3.94
N TYR A 177 -20.99 -7.33 2.65
CA TYR A 177 -20.08 -8.40 2.27
C TYR A 177 -18.63 -8.12 2.71
N TYR A 178 -18.20 -6.86 2.68
CA TYR A 178 -16.89 -6.48 3.21
C TYR A 178 -16.78 -6.80 4.70
N ARG A 179 -17.82 -6.46 5.47
CA ARG A 179 -17.89 -6.71 6.92
C ARG A 179 -17.91 -8.22 7.24
N ILE A 180 -18.76 -8.99 6.56
CA ILE A 180 -18.86 -10.45 6.76
C ILE A 180 -17.53 -11.13 6.44
N HIS A 181 -16.89 -10.75 5.33
CA HIS A 181 -15.60 -11.34 4.96
C HIS A 181 -14.50 -10.94 5.94
N ASN A 182 -14.49 -9.69 6.43
CA ASN A 182 -13.55 -9.25 7.45
C ASN A 182 -13.70 -10.09 8.73
N GLN A 183 -14.93 -10.33 9.17
CA GLN A 183 -15.21 -11.17 10.35
C GLN A 183 -14.66 -12.58 10.17
N LYS A 184 -14.85 -13.22 9.02
CA LYS A 184 -14.27 -14.55 8.72
C LYS A 184 -12.75 -14.57 8.81
N ILE A 185 -12.10 -13.52 8.30
CA ILE A 185 -10.65 -13.36 8.39
C ILE A 185 -10.22 -13.18 9.85
N ASP A 186 -10.94 -12.39 10.63
CA ASP A 186 -10.64 -12.17 12.05
C ASP A 186 -10.82 -13.45 12.89
N GLU A 187 -11.80 -14.29 12.55
CA GLU A 187 -11.99 -15.60 13.17
C GLU A 187 -10.79 -16.54 12.89
N GLN A 188 -10.32 -16.61 11.63
CA GLN A 188 -9.11 -17.37 11.29
C GLN A 188 -7.87 -16.81 11.99
N SER A 189 -7.70 -15.49 11.99
CA SER A 189 -6.57 -14.81 12.62
C SER A 189 -6.49 -15.12 14.10
N ARG A 190 -7.61 -15.05 14.81
CA ARG A 190 -7.69 -15.42 16.24
C ARG A 190 -7.39 -16.89 16.49
N ALA A 191 -7.91 -17.79 15.64
CA ALA A 191 -7.65 -19.22 15.76
C ALA A 191 -6.18 -19.59 15.58
N LEU A 192 -5.45 -18.81 14.78
CA LEU A 192 -4.00 -18.99 14.53
C LEU A 192 -3.11 -18.22 15.53
N GLY A 193 -3.68 -17.46 16.47
CA GLY A 193 -2.91 -16.61 17.39
C GLY A 193 -2.18 -15.48 16.66
N PHE A 194 -2.78 -14.94 15.59
CA PHE A 194 -2.19 -13.84 14.83
C PHE A 194 -1.87 -12.64 15.72
N THR A 195 -0.67 -12.12 15.58
CA THR A 195 -0.22 -10.90 16.27
C THR A 195 -0.19 -9.73 15.28
N PRO A 196 -0.92 -8.62 15.53
CA PRO A 196 -0.88 -7.43 14.69
C PRO A 196 0.56 -6.94 14.48
N GLY A 197 0.91 -6.66 13.23
CA GLY A 197 2.27 -6.28 12.83
C GLY A 197 3.13 -7.43 12.31
N ALA A 198 2.75 -8.68 12.53
CA ALA A 198 3.37 -9.80 11.82
C ALA A 198 2.88 -9.87 10.37
N LEU A 199 3.76 -10.28 9.44
CA LEU A 199 3.40 -10.41 8.03
C LEU A 199 2.40 -11.54 7.84
N VAL A 200 1.23 -11.21 7.29
CA VAL A 200 0.15 -12.15 7.02
C VAL A 200 -0.30 -12.06 5.57
N SER A 201 -0.68 -13.18 4.96
CA SER A 201 -1.12 -13.22 3.57
C SER A 201 -2.05 -14.40 3.27
N GLY A 202 -2.53 -14.49 2.04
CA GLY A 202 -3.35 -15.59 1.51
C GLY A 202 -4.85 -15.27 1.43
N HIS A 203 -5.37 -14.40 2.25
CA HIS A 203 -6.82 -14.19 2.47
C HIS A 203 -7.50 -13.17 1.55
N LYS A 204 -6.77 -12.54 0.64
CA LYS A 204 -7.31 -11.59 -0.35
C LYS A 204 -6.68 -11.79 -1.72
N LYS A 205 -7.34 -11.27 -2.75
CA LYS A 205 -6.78 -11.02 -4.07
C LYS A 205 -6.07 -9.69 -4.05
N ASP A 206 -4.77 -9.68 -4.24
CA ASP A 206 -4.02 -8.44 -4.32
C ASP A 206 -4.36 -7.68 -5.59
N ILE A 207 -4.59 -6.37 -5.48
CA ILE A 207 -4.55 -5.48 -6.63
C ILE A 207 -3.08 -5.29 -6.98
N VAL A 208 -2.72 -5.62 -8.22
CA VAL A 208 -1.33 -5.64 -8.66
C VAL A 208 -1.08 -4.73 -9.86
N VAL A 209 0.18 -4.35 -10.04
CA VAL A 209 0.65 -3.69 -11.26
C VAL A 209 1.27 -4.74 -12.20
N THR A 210 1.01 -4.58 -13.49
CA THR A 210 1.43 -5.51 -14.56
C THR A 210 1.49 -4.76 -15.88
N SER A 211 2.34 -5.22 -16.81
CA SER A 211 2.41 -4.71 -18.18
C SER A 211 1.11 -4.91 -18.97
N LEU A 212 0.22 -5.81 -18.50
CA LEU A 212 -1.08 -6.04 -19.12
C LEU A 212 -2.00 -4.81 -19.03
N LEU A 213 -1.84 -3.94 -18.04
CA LEU A 213 -2.67 -2.74 -17.88
C LEU A 213 -2.43 -1.69 -18.98
N ASP A 214 -1.25 -1.66 -19.59
CA ASP A 214 -0.99 -0.81 -20.75
C ASP A 214 -1.80 -1.24 -21.98
N ARG A 215 -2.05 -2.55 -22.11
CA ARG A 215 -2.84 -3.15 -23.20
C ARG A 215 -4.33 -3.23 -22.89
N ASN A 216 -4.70 -3.07 -21.63
CA ASN A 216 -6.08 -3.15 -21.14
C ASN A 216 -6.42 -1.87 -20.33
N PRO A 217 -6.49 -0.70 -20.97
CA PRO A 217 -6.81 0.55 -20.29
C PRO A 217 -8.20 0.47 -19.65
N GLY A 218 -8.35 1.07 -18.46
CA GLY A 218 -9.62 1.05 -17.71
C GLY A 218 -9.93 -0.30 -17.05
N ARG A 219 -8.94 -1.20 -16.94
CA ARG A 219 -9.05 -2.47 -16.23
C ARG A 219 -8.25 -2.44 -14.93
N ILE A 220 -8.65 -3.30 -13.99
CA ILE A 220 -7.91 -3.61 -12.77
C ILE A 220 -7.19 -4.95 -12.95
N ALA A 221 -5.99 -5.08 -12.40
CA ALA A 221 -5.30 -6.35 -12.34
C ALA A 221 -5.38 -6.92 -10.91
N ILE A 222 -5.78 -8.17 -10.80
CA ILE A 222 -5.90 -8.91 -9.54
C ILE A 222 -5.13 -10.21 -9.62
N TYR A 223 -4.51 -10.60 -8.47
CA TYR A 223 -3.73 -11.83 -8.37
C TYR A 223 -3.71 -12.37 -6.93
N GLY A 224 -3.49 -13.68 -6.77
CA GLY A 224 -3.17 -14.29 -5.49
C GLY A 224 -4.33 -15.05 -4.87
N TRP A 225 -4.75 -14.67 -3.65
CA TRP A 225 -5.70 -15.44 -2.83
C TRP A 225 -5.20 -16.88 -2.67
N HIS A 226 -4.03 -17.01 -2.07
CA HIS A 226 -3.28 -18.27 -2.05
C HIS A 226 -3.88 -19.28 -1.07
N ARG A 227 -4.01 -20.52 -1.53
CA ARG A 227 -4.28 -21.66 -0.65
C ARG A 227 -3.09 -21.91 0.27
N LEU A 228 -3.29 -22.64 1.35
CA LEU A 228 -2.20 -23.04 2.26
C LEU A 228 -1.12 -23.88 1.56
N SER A 229 -1.42 -24.48 0.40
CA SER A 229 -0.43 -25.14 -0.46
C SER A 229 0.50 -24.17 -1.21
N GLY A 230 0.27 -22.86 -1.13
CA GLY A 230 1.01 -21.84 -1.88
C GLY A 230 0.46 -21.58 -3.29
N ALA A 231 -0.55 -22.30 -3.75
CA ALA A 231 -1.13 -22.10 -5.06
C ALA A 231 -2.17 -20.95 -5.04
N PRO A 232 -2.05 -19.93 -5.92
CA PRO A 232 -3.05 -18.90 -6.02
C PRO A 232 -4.34 -19.46 -6.62
N ILE A 233 -5.49 -19.17 -6.02
CA ILE A 233 -6.78 -19.51 -6.65
C ILE A 233 -7.23 -18.43 -7.63
N GLN A 234 -6.65 -17.23 -7.54
CA GLN A 234 -6.83 -16.15 -8.49
C GLN A 234 -5.57 -15.99 -9.35
N PRO A 235 -5.51 -16.55 -10.57
CA PRO A 235 -4.43 -16.23 -11.49
C PRO A 235 -4.48 -14.74 -11.89
N LEU A 236 -3.36 -14.21 -12.37
CA LEU A 236 -3.31 -12.83 -12.87
C LEU A 236 -4.41 -12.60 -13.90
N SER A 237 -5.27 -11.63 -13.63
CA SER A 237 -6.47 -11.35 -14.44
C SER A 237 -6.74 -9.86 -14.53
N THR A 238 -7.15 -9.42 -15.73
CA THR A 238 -7.58 -8.03 -16.01
C THR A 238 -9.03 -7.98 -16.52
N VAL A 239 -9.89 -8.93 -16.11
CA VAL A 239 -11.26 -9.04 -16.64
C VAL A 239 -12.20 -7.97 -16.08
N HIS A 240 -11.94 -7.45 -14.88
CA HIS A 240 -12.77 -6.43 -14.25
C HIS A 240 -12.39 -5.02 -14.67
N GLY A 241 -13.39 -4.12 -14.69
CA GLY A 241 -13.15 -2.68 -14.89
C GLY A 241 -12.41 -2.06 -13.70
N ALA A 242 -11.67 -0.98 -13.95
CA ALA A 242 -10.88 -0.29 -12.92
C ALA A 242 -11.71 0.30 -11.77
N CYS A 243 -13.02 0.52 -11.99
CA CYS A 243 -13.98 0.97 -10.98
C CYS A 243 -14.58 -0.16 -10.13
N TYR A 244 -14.26 -1.41 -10.45
CA TYR A 244 -14.81 -2.55 -9.72
C TYR A 244 -13.99 -2.84 -8.47
N ALA A 245 -14.70 -3.05 -7.36
CA ALA A 245 -14.13 -3.58 -6.12
C ALA A 245 -15.12 -4.55 -5.49
N ASP A 246 -14.65 -5.69 -5.04
CA ASP A 246 -15.45 -6.64 -4.27
C ASP A 246 -14.77 -7.02 -2.95
N TYR A 247 -15.49 -7.75 -2.10
CA TYR A 247 -15.05 -8.17 -0.78
C TYR A 247 -13.70 -8.91 -0.75
N SER A 248 -13.32 -9.53 -1.85
CA SER A 248 -12.10 -10.34 -1.94
C SER A 248 -10.85 -9.54 -2.32
N HIS A 249 -11.01 -8.29 -2.78
CA HIS A 249 -9.86 -7.43 -3.11
C HIS A 249 -9.09 -7.02 -1.86
N GLY A 250 -7.77 -7.02 -1.96
CA GLY A 250 -6.84 -6.55 -0.94
C GLY A 250 -5.85 -5.56 -1.53
N ILE A 251 -5.57 -4.50 -0.78
CA ILE A 251 -4.60 -3.50 -1.17
C ILE A 251 -3.38 -3.65 -0.27
N ARG A 252 -2.32 -4.26 -0.79
CA ARG A 252 -1.04 -4.36 -0.10
C ARG A 252 -0.15 -3.22 -0.55
N LEU A 253 0.22 -2.33 0.35
CA LEU A 253 1.12 -1.23 0.02
C LEU A 253 2.58 -1.67 0.19
N VAL A 254 3.39 -1.37 -0.82
CA VAL A 254 4.84 -1.59 -0.88
C VAL A 254 5.50 -0.22 -0.91
N SER A 255 6.50 0.04 -0.09
CA SER A 255 7.25 1.31 -0.13
C SER A 255 7.76 1.58 -1.55
N GLU A 256 7.71 2.85 -1.99
CA GLU A 256 8.34 3.25 -3.24
C GLU A 256 9.87 3.00 -3.24
N THR A 257 10.48 2.95 -2.05
CA THR A 257 11.89 2.66 -1.90
C THR A 257 12.13 1.15 -1.77
N VAL A 258 13.05 0.63 -2.59
CA VAL A 258 13.56 -0.73 -2.57
C VAL A 258 15.09 -0.69 -2.45
N VAL A 259 15.68 -1.66 -1.77
CA VAL A 259 17.14 -1.85 -1.73
C VAL A 259 17.52 -2.94 -2.73
N VAL A 260 18.32 -2.62 -3.76
CA VAL A 260 18.80 -3.57 -4.76
C VAL A 260 20.33 -3.66 -4.66
N ASP A 261 20.86 -4.85 -4.42
CA ASP A 261 22.30 -5.11 -4.22
C ASP A 261 22.93 -4.08 -3.23
N GLY A 262 22.24 -3.83 -2.10
CA GLY A 262 22.67 -2.91 -1.04
C GLY A 262 22.46 -1.42 -1.34
N ARG A 263 21.86 -1.05 -2.46
CA ARG A 263 21.60 0.35 -2.85
C ARG A 263 20.12 0.68 -2.87
N ALA A 264 19.73 1.76 -2.20
CA ALA A 264 18.37 2.29 -2.27
C ALA A 264 18.04 2.80 -3.68
N ARG A 265 16.86 2.44 -4.18
CA ARG A 265 16.35 2.83 -5.50
C ARG A 265 14.85 3.06 -5.41
N SER A 266 14.28 3.76 -6.38
CA SER A 266 12.83 3.78 -6.58
C SER A 266 12.36 2.47 -7.22
N VAL A 267 11.25 1.92 -6.73
CA VAL A 267 10.58 0.76 -7.37
C VAL A 267 10.23 1.08 -8.82
N TYR A 268 9.84 2.34 -9.13
CA TYR A 268 9.57 2.76 -10.49
C TYR A 268 10.79 2.64 -11.40
N ASP A 269 11.95 3.07 -10.91
CA ASP A 269 13.19 3.02 -11.70
C ASP A 269 13.65 1.58 -11.92
N VAL A 270 13.53 0.73 -10.87
CA VAL A 270 13.88 -0.69 -10.97
C VAL A 270 12.96 -1.42 -11.96
N LEU A 271 11.64 -1.16 -11.92
CA LEU A 271 10.68 -1.82 -12.82
C LEU A 271 10.80 -1.35 -14.29
N GLN A 272 11.34 -0.17 -14.54
CA GLN A 272 11.55 0.34 -15.91
C GLN A 272 12.91 -0.09 -16.50
N ASP A 273 13.89 -0.43 -15.68
CA ASP A 273 15.23 -0.81 -16.12
C ASP A 273 15.27 -2.28 -16.59
N PRO A 274 15.53 -2.57 -17.87
CA PRO A 274 15.60 -3.94 -18.37
C PRO A 274 16.59 -4.84 -17.66
N ALA A 275 17.66 -4.28 -17.08
CA ALA A 275 18.66 -5.04 -16.34
C ALA A 275 18.23 -5.39 -14.92
N LEU A 276 17.32 -4.61 -14.32
CA LEU A 276 16.92 -4.72 -12.92
C LEU A 276 15.48 -5.26 -12.74
N ALA A 277 14.59 -4.99 -13.69
CA ALA A 277 13.15 -5.28 -13.56
C ALA A 277 12.88 -6.74 -13.15
N GLY A 278 13.69 -7.68 -13.63
CA GLY A 278 13.56 -9.09 -13.30
C GLY A 278 13.62 -9.41 -11.81
N VAL A 279 14.18 -8.52 -10.97
CA VAL A 279 14.19 -8.76 -9.52
C VAL A 279 12.83 -8.51 -8.87
N LEU A 280 12.02 -7.59 -9.42
CA LEU A 280 10.68 -7.24 -8.92
C LEU A 280 9.53 -7.74 -9.78
N SER A 281 9.78 -8.13 -11.03
CA SER A 281 8.76 -8.55 -12.00
C SER A 281 9.23 -9.76 -12.79
N ASP A 282 8.38 -10.76 -12.97
CA ASP A 282 8.61 -11.92 -13.84
C ASP A 282 8.03 -11.72 -15.26
N GLU A 283 7.49 -10.55 -15.53
CA GLU A 283 7.00 -10.12 -16.84
C GLU A 283 8.05 -9.32 -17.64
N GLY A 284 9.23 -9.06 -17.04
CA GLY A 284 10.19 -8.07 -17.52
C GLY A 284 9.83 -6.64 -17.12
N PRO A 285 10.33 -5.62 -17.86
CA PRO A 285 10.08 -4.22 -17.55
C PRO A 285 8.60 -3.83 -17.63
N ILE A 286 8.18 -2.97 -16.67
CA ILE A 286 6.86 -2.31 -16.67
C ILE A 286 7.10 -0.83 -16.88
N SER A 287 7.05 -0.40 -18.15
CA SER A 287 7.59 0.88 -18.60
C SER A 287 6.74 2.12 -18.23
N ASN A 288 5.46 1.97 -17.94
CA ASN A 288 4.55 3.11 -17.74
C ASN A 288 3.92 3.15 -16.34
N LEU A 289 4.55 2.51 -15.36
CA LEU A 289 3.98 2.37 -14.03
C LEU A 289 3.68 3.71 -13.36
N ARG A 290 4.63 4.65 -13.38
CA ARG A 290 4.43 5.99 -12.79
C ARG A 290 3.26 6.72 -13.48
N GLY A 291 3.19 6.67 -14.80
CA GLY A 291 2.09 7.26 -15.56
C GLY A 291 0.74 6.57 -15.28
N LEU A 292 0.73 5.26 -15.06
CA LEU A 292 -0.46 4.52 -14.64
C LEU A 292 -0.92 5.02 -13.26
N MET A 293 -0.04 5.04 -12.26
CA MET A 293 -0.36 5.43 -10.90
C MET A 293 -0.84 6.89 -10.80
N THR A 294 -0.22 7.83 -11.54
CA THR A 294 -0.61 9.25 -11.52
C THR A 294 -1.91 9.53 -12.28
N ARG A 295 -2.14 8.88 -13.42
CA ARG A 295 -3.41 9.03 -14.16
C ARG A 295 -4.60 8.48 -13.39
N THR A 296 -4.39 7.40 -12.64
CA THR A 296 -5.44 6.80 -11.79
C THR A 296 -5.64 7.57 -10.48
N ALA A 297 -4.67 8.39 -10.05
CA ALA A 297 -4.78 9.20 -8.84
C ALA A 297 -5.63 10.49 -8.99
N GLY A 298 -6.11 10.80 -10.22
CA GLY A 298 -7.07 11.88 -10.48
C GLY A 298 -8.48 11.53 -10.01
N ASP A 299 -9.44 12.45 -10.25
CA ASP A 299 -10.86 12.17 -9.98
C ASP A 299 -11.27 10.88 -10.70
N PRO A 300 -11.74 9.85 -9.97
CA PRO A 300 -12.08 8.58 -10.60
C PRO A 300 -13.24 8.81 -11.59
N PRO A 301 -13.09 8.32 -12.85
CA PRO A 301 -14.17 8.39 -13.84
C PRO A 301 -15.32 7.44 -13.51
N CYS A 302 -15.36 6.91 -12.29
CA CYS A 302 -16.34 5.97 -11.80
C CYS A 302 -17.64 6.71 -11.49
N GLY A 303 -18.43 6.99 -12.52
CA GLY A 303 -19.86 7.32 -12.42
C GLY A 303 -20.71 6.05 -12.40
N GLU A 304 -22.03 6.20 -12.24
CA GLU A 304 -22.98 5.09 -12.35
C GLU A 304 -22.70 4.28 -13.64
N PRO A 305 -22.78 2.93 -13.58
CA PRO A 305 -22.66 2.14 -14.80
C PRO A 305 -23.69 2.64 -15.81
N ALA A 306 -23.25 2.90 -17.05
CA ALA A 306 -24.16 3.22 -18.13
C ALA A 306 -25.32 2.20 -18.13
N PRO A 307 -26.59 2.63 -18.30
CA PRO A 307 -27.71 1.71 -18.33
C PRO A 307 -27.42 0.62 -19.33
N ARG A 308 -27.58 -0.65 -18.93
CA ARG A 308 -27.40 -1.78 -19.85
C ARG A 308 -28.34 -1.59 -21.04
N PRO A 309 -27.86 -1.78 -22.28
CA PRO A 309 -28.78 -1.78 -23.41
C PRO A 309 -29.82 -2.86 -23.13
N THR A 310 -31.07 -2.46 -23.11
CA THR A 310 -32.22 -3.38 -23.12
C THR A 310 -32.25 -4.04 -24.49
N PHE A 311 -31.93 -5.35 -24.51
CA PHE A 311 -32.17 -6.22 -25.66
C PHE A 311 -33.60 -6.74 -25.62
#